data_05d5ff7812f55228e618c03289f20334
#
_entry.id   05d5ff7812f55228e618c03289f20334
#
_cell.length_a   1.000
_cell.length_b   1.000
_cell.length_c   1.000
_cell.angle_alpha   90.00
_cell.angle_beta   90.00
_cell.angle_gamma   90.00
#
_symmetry.space_group_name_H-M   'P 1'
#
loop_
_entity.id
_entity.type
_entity.pdbx_description
1 polymer ?
#
loop_
_entity_poly.entity_id
_entity_poly.type
_entity_poly.pdbx_seq_one_letter_code
_entity_poly.pdbx_strand_id
1 'polypeptide(L)'
;METAKKTPIYNLVILDKSGSMEAIRTEAINGYNETLGSIKSTQLKFMDTQEHFVSLAAFCNCGIDMIYDMTPIKDAEKLTRDKYDPCCCTPLFDAIGKTVKELKRKTAEIEGAAFLVTIITDGYENASKEWDSKSVSKLINNCKEEGWMFSFIGAGEDVVKVASKISITNTMVWENTSEGTEVMFSTENQARMRFCEDLDVEICACDCMPSATEKKNLFKKLADRYYDEGKK
;
A
#
# COMPACT_ATOMS: atom_id res chain seq x y z
N MET A 1 4.97 14.42 -31.72
CA MET A 1 4.01 13.52 -31.08
C MET A 1 4.14 13.80 -29.58
N GLU A 2 3.13 14.39 -28.96
CA GLU A 2 3.10 14.51 -27.50
C GLU A 2 3.04 13.09 -26.93
N THR A 3 4.03 12.71 -26.13
CA THR A 3 3.99 11.43 -25.41
C THR A 3 2.82 11.50 -24.45
N ALA A 4 1.86 10.58 -24.62
CA ALA A 4 0.71 10.48 -23.71
C ALA A 4 1.21 10.47 -22.26
N LYS A 5 0.67 11.36 -21.40
CA LYS A 5 1.09 11.50 -20.01
C LYS A 5 0.73 10.24 -19.24
N LYS A 6 1.73 9.47 -18.82
CA LYS A 6 1.54 8.25 -18.03
C LYS A 6 0.82 8.55 -16.72
N THR A 7 0.03 7.60 -16.23
CA THR A 7 -0.59 7.67 -14.90
C THR A 7 0.45 7.32 -13.84
N PRO A 8 0.82 8.24 -12.94
CA PRO A 8 1.70 7.92 -11.84
C PRO A 8 0.98 7.01 -10.83
N ILE A 9 1.64 5.95 -10.38
CA ILE A 9 1.11 5.02 -9.37
C ILE A 9 2.06 4.98 -8.19
N TYR A 10 1.61 5.48 -7.05
CA TYR A 10 2.36 5.50 -5.80
C TYR A 10 1.97 4.31 -4.93
N ASN A 11 2.93 3.39 -4.73
CA ASN A 11 2.77 2.22 -3.88
C ASN A 11 3.41 2.51 -2.53
N LEU A 12 2.62 2.73 -1.49
CA LEU A 12 3.10 2.89 -0.11
C LEU A 12 2.86 1.60 0.66
N VAL A 13 3.93 0.99 1.14
CA VAL A 13 3.86 -0.14 2.08
C VAL A 13 4.26 0.36 3.46
N ILE A 14 3.37 0.21 4.44
CA ILE A 14 3.60 0.50 5.86
C ILE A 14 3.75 -0.85 6.54
N LEU A 15 4.99 -1.24 6.81
CA LEU A 15 5.34 -2.57 7.32
C LEU A 15 5.71 -2.48 8.79
N ASP A 16 5.00 -3.23 9.61
CA ASP A 16 5.32 -3.37 11.03
C ASP A 16 6.72 -3.96 11.21
N LYS A 17 7.49 -3.33 12.09
CA LYS A 17 8.82 -3.76 12.52
C LYS A 17 8.84 -3.91 14.05
N SER A 18 7.69 -4.21 14.67
CA SER A 18 7.62 -4.53 16.09
C SER A 18 8.23 -5.90 16.42
N GLY A 19 8.51 -6.15 17.70
CA GLY A 19 9.24 -7.35 18.12
C GLY A 19 8.57 -8.67 17.75
N SER A 20 7.25 -8.73 17.63
CA SER A 20 6.51 -9.93 17.20
C SER A 20 6.85 -10.36 15.77
N MET A 21 7.16 -9.40 14.88
CA MET A 21 7.57 -9.67 13.50
C MET A 21 8.91 -10.42 13.37
N GLU A 22 9.69 -10.58 14.44
CA GLU A 22 10.96 -11.34 14.40
C GLU A 22 10.73 -12.80 14.02
N ALA A 23 9.60 -13.39 14.43
CA ALA A 23 9.25 -14.78 14.12
C ALA A 23 9.13 -15.04 12.61
N ILE A 24 8.76 -14.03 11.83
CA ILE A 24 8.55 -14.09 10.38
C ILE A 24 9.43 -13.09 9.61
N ARG A 25 10.53 -12.67 10.21
CA ARG A 25 11.42 -11.64 9.64
C ARG A 25 11.89 -11.96 8.23
N THR A 26 12.30 -13.21 8.01
CA THR A 26 12.81 -13.67 6.71
C THR A 26 11.68 -13.66 5.66
N GLU A 27 10.51 -14.15 6.02
CA GLU A 27 9.33 -14.21 5.19
C GLU A 27 8.82 -12.82 4.82
N ALA A 28 8.81 -11.89 5.79
CA ALA A 28 8.45 -10.49 5.56
C ALA A 28 9.41 -9.81 4.56
N ILE A 29 10.72 -10.04 4.68
CA ILE A 29 11.72 -9.52 3.74
C ILE A 29 11.51 -10.14 2.33
N ASN A 30 11.35 -11.46 2.25
CA ASN A 30 11.16 -12.15 0.98
C ASN A 30 9.86 -11.70 0.30
N GLY A 31 8.74 -11.69 1.03
CA GLY A 31 7.45 -11.29 0.51
C GLY A 31 7.41 -9.82 0.05
N TYR A 32 8.05 -8.90 0.79
CA TYR A 32 8.22 -7.53 0.30
C TYR A 32 9.05 -7.50 -1.00
N ASN A 33 10.12 -8.29 -1.09
CA ASN A 33 10.95 -8.37 -2.29
C ASN A 33 10.20 -8.96 -3.49
N GLU A 34 9.27 -9.88 -3.27
CA GLU A 34 8.35 -10.39 -4.30
C GLU A 34 7.38 -9.28 -4.74
N THR A 35 6.83 -8.50 -3.79
CA THR A 35 6.01 -7.33 -4.09
C THR A 35 6.78 -6.33 -4.96
N LEU A 36 8.02 -6.03 -4.61
CA LEU A 36 8.88 -5.16 -5.41
C LEU A 36 9.10 -5.71 -6.83
N GLY A 37 9.32 -7.03 -6.95
CA GLY A 37 9.44 -7.74 -8.23
C GLY A 37 8.15 -7.66 -9.04
N SER A 38 6.99 -7.84 -8.40
CA SER A 38 5.67 -7.75 -9.03
C SER A 38 5.42 -6.33 -9.57
N ILE A 39 5.72 -5.28 -8.79
CA ILE A 39 5.57 -3.89 -9.25
C ILE A 39 6.52 -3.59 -10.43
N LYS A 40 7.77 -4.10 -10.41
CA LYS A 40 8.71 -3.97 -11.55
C LYS A 40 8.18 -4.64 -12.81
N SER A 41 7.61 -5.83 -12.69
CA SER A 41 6.99 -6.55 -13.82
C SER A 41 5.77 -5.82 -14.36
N THR A 42 4.93 -5.27 -13.47
CA THR A 42 3.76 -4.45 -13.82
C THR A 42 4.19 -3.18 -14.57
N GLN A 43 5.24 -2.50 -14.09
CA GLN A 43 5.81 -1.33 -14.78
C GLN A 43 6.27 -1.66 -16.20
N LEU A 44 6.90 -2.82 -16.41
CA LEU A 44 7.32 -3.25 -17.75
C LEU A 44 6.13 -3.58 -18.65
N LYS A 45 5.09 -4.21 -18.10
CA LYS A 45 3.88 -4.60 -18.85
C LYS A 45 3.08 -3.38 -19.32
N PHE A 46 2.99 -2.33 -18.49
CA PHE A 46 2.20 -1.12 -18.73
C PHE A 46 3.06 0.14 -18.89
N MET A 47 4.28 -0.02 -19.42
CA MET A 47 5.26 1.05 -19.49
C MET A 47 4.84 2.26 -20.33
N ASP A 48 3.84 2.11 -21.21
CA ASP A 48 3.32 3.18 -22.06
C ASP A 48 2.24 4.02 -21.36
N THR A 49 1.53 3.46 -20.38
CA THR A 49 0.36 4.05 -19.72
C THR A 49 0.56 4.36 -18.24
N GLN A 50 1.52 3.70 -17.58
CA GLN A 50 1.74 3.79 -16.13
C GLN A 50 3.20 4.08 -15.78
N GLU A 51 3.42 4.77 -14.67
CA GLU A 51 4.73 4.99 -14.05
C GLU A 51 4.65 4.73 -12.56
N HIS A 52 5.42 3.74 -12.07
CA HIS A 52 5.32 3.28 -10.69
C HIS A 52 6.43 3.85 -9.80
N PHE A 53 6.01 4.29 -8.62
CA PHE A 53 6.87 4.71 -7.51
C PHE A 53 6.59 3.83 -6.30
N VAL A 54 7.61 3.59 -5.49
CA VAL A 54 7.48 2.82 -4.25
C VAL A 54 7.95 3.64 -3.05
N SER A 55 7.20 3.54 -1.97
CA SER A 55 7.59 3.97 -0.63
C SER A 55 7.47 2.78 0.31
N LEU A 56 8.49 2.56 1.14
CA LEU A 56 8.48 1.56 2.20
C LEU A 56 8.78 2.25 3.53
N ALA A 57 7.81 2.24 4.42
CA ALA A 57 7.93 2.70 5.79
C ALA A 57 7.92 1.50 6.74
N ALA A 58 9.05 1.16 7.32
CA ALA A 58 9.14 0.17 8.40
C ALA A 58 9.02 0.88 9.75
N PHE A 59 8.10 0.44 10.62
CA PHE A 59 7.80 1.17 11.85
C PHE A 59 7.85 0.31 13.11
N CYS A 60 8.39 0.89 14.18
CA CYS A 60 8.27 0.41 15.55
C CYS A 60 8.33 1.60 16.52
N ASN A 61 8.28 1.36 17.82
CA ASN A 61 8.35 2.45 18.82
C ASN A 61 9.70 3.20 18.84
N CYS A 62 10.73 2.71 18.16
CA CYS A 62 12.00 3.43 17.97
C CYS A 62 11.89 4.51 16.87
N GLY A 63 10.89 4.43 15.99
CA GLY A 63 10.66 5.37 14.89
C GLY A 63 10.07 4.75 13.65
N ILE A 64 10.00 5.56 12.59
CA ILE A 64 9.60 5.15 11.26
C ILE A 64 10.82 5.28 10.35
N ASP A 65 11.28 4.16 9.83
CA ASP A 65 12.38 4.11 8.87
C ASP A 65 11.79 4.17 7.45
N MET A 66 11.92 5.31 6.79
CA MET A 66 11.58 5.44 5.36
C MET A 66 12.69 4.84 4.52
N ILE A 67 12.58 3.55 4.22
CA ILE A 67 13.58 2.79 3.44
C ILE A 67 13.56 3.24 1.97
N TYR A 68 12.35 3.45 1.44
CA TYR A 68 12.11 4.07 0.15
C TYR A 68 11.07 5.18 0.31
N ASP A 69 11.26 6.29 -0.41
CA ASP A 69 10.37 7.46 -0.36
C ASP A 69 10.12 7.97 -1.78
N MET A 70 8.97 7.60 -2.34
CA MET A 70 8.56 7.91 -3.71
C MET A 70 9.66 7.55 -4.74
N THR A 71 10.39 6.48 -4.48
CA THR A 71 11.49 6.03 -5.33
C THR A 71 10.92 5.44 -6.62
N PRO A 72 11.39 5.88 -7.82
CA PRO A 72 11.02 5.20 -9.05
C PRO A 72 11.29 3.71 -8.96
N ILE A 73 10.34 2.87 -9.38
CA ILE A 73 10.44 1.42 -9.13
C ILE A 73 11.69 0.78 -9.74
N LYS A 74 12.23 1.34 -10.82
CA LYS A 74 13.46 0.88 -11.46
C LYS A 74 14.70 1.03 -10.57
N ASP A 75 14.68 2.05 -9.68
CA ASP A 75 15.79 2.42 -8.81
C ASP A 75 15.68 1.79 -7.40
N ALA A 76 14.55 1.17 -7.09
CA ALA A 76 14.36 0.50 -5.81
C ALA A 76 15.10 -0.85 -5.75
N GLU A 77 15.92 -1.02 -4.72
CA GLU A 77 16.68 -2.23 -4.44
C GLU A 77 15.87 -3.19 -3.53
N LYS A 78 16.36 -4.42 -3.38
CA LYS A 78 15.78 -5.39 -2.47
C LYS A 78 15.92 -4.95 -1.01
N LEU A 79 14.89 -5.22 -0.20
CA LEU A 79 14.97 -5.12 1.24
C LEU A 79 15.93 -6.18 1.77
N THR A 80 16.82 -5.78 2.66
CA THR A 80 17.85 -6.64 3.25
C THR A 80 17.67 -6.72 4.76
N ARG A 81 18.30 -7.72 5.39
CA ARG A 81 18.14 -7.99 6.82
C ARG A 81 18.69 -6.85 7.70
N ASP A 82 19.67 -6.11 7.24
CA ASP A 82 20.22 -4.93 7.93
C ASP A 82 19.29 -3.72 7.91
N LYS A 83 18.39 -3.64 6.93
CA LYS A 83 17.39 -2.57 6.82
C LYS A 83 16.07 -2.88 7.53
N TYR A 84 15.81 -4.14 7.88
CA TYR A 84 14.61 -4.59 8.55
C TYR A 84 14.96 -5.44 9.77
N ASP A 85 15.01 -4.82 10.94
CA ASP A 85 15.36 -5.40 12.22
C ASP A 85 14.22 -5.21 13.23
N PRO A 86 13.32 -6.22 13.41
CA PRO A 86 12.19 -6.12 14.30
C PRO A 86 12.56 -5.84 15.75
N CYS A 87 11.85 -4.89 16.39
CA CYS A 87 12.09 -4.53 17.80
C CYS A 87 10.89 -3.79 18.40
N CYS A 88 10.80 -3.78 19.73
CA CYS A 88 9.91 -2.91 20.50
C CYS A 88 8.40 -3.08 20.27
N CYS A 89 7.63 -1.99 20.42
CA CYS A 89 6.18 -1.93 20.38
C CYS A 89 5.64 -1.40 19.05
N THR A 90 4.31 -1.41 18.87
CA THR A 90 3.58 -1.16 17.62
C THR A 90 2.82 0.17 17.66
N PRO A 91 3.42 1.33 17.31
CA PRO A 91 2.72 2.61 17.15
C PRO A 91 2.03 2.72 15.79
N LEU A 92 1.04 1.88 15.56
CA LEU A 92 0.38 1.71 14.26
C LEU A 92 -0.30 3.00 13.76
N PHE A 93 -1.04 3.70 14.63
CA PHE A 93 -1.74 4.92 14.22
C PHE A 93 -0.77 6.06 13.92
N ASP A 94 0.31 6.19 14.66
CA ASP A 94 1.37 7.16 14.37
C ASP A 94 2.03 6.86 13.01
N ALA A 95 2.30 5.59 12.73
CA ALA A 95 2.90 5.17 11.45
C ALA A 95 1.99 5.50 10.27
N ILE A 96 0.71 5.13 10.33
CA ILE A 96 -0.26 5.42 9.27
C ILE A 96 -0.43 6.93 9.12
N GLY A 97 -0.70 7.64 10.22
CA GLY A 97 -0.96 9.07 10.19
C GLY A 97 0.18 9.89 9.60
N LYS A 98 1.41 9.61 10.02
CA LYS A 98 2.62 10.32 9.57
C LYS A 98 2.94 10.04 8.11
N THR A 99 2.97 8.76 7.71
CA THR A 99 3.38 8.36 6.36
C THR A 99 2.36 8.77 5.29
N VAL A 100 1.06 8.55 5.55
CA VAL A 100 -0.01 8.95 4.61
C VAL A 100 -0.09 10.46 4.47
N LYS A 101 -0.01 11.21 5.60
CA LYS A 101 -0.02 12.69 5.57
C LYS A 101 1.18 13.23 4.79
N GLU A 102 2.35 12.65 4.97
CA GLU A 102 3.56 13.08 4.28
C GLU A 102 3.50 12.77 2.78
N LEU A 103 3.06 11.57 2.38
CA LEU A 103 2.85 11.23 0.99
C LEU A 103 1.84 12.19 0.33
N LYS A 104 0.70 12.43 1.00
CA LYS A 104 -0.31 13.39 0.52
C LYS A 104 0.25 14.80 0.33
N ARG A 105 1.08 15.28 1.28
CA ARG A 105 1.73 16.58 1.19
C ARG A 105 2.69 16.66 0.00
N LYS A 106 3.49 15.63 -0.23
CA LYS A 106 4.48 15.58 -1.33
C LYS A 106 3.83 15.48 -2.71
N THR A 107 2.64 14.89 -2.79
CA THR A 107 1.93 14.67 -4.05
C THR A 107 0.77 15.64 -4.30
N ALA A 108 0.64 16.70 -3.49
CA ALA A 108 -0.49 17.62 -3.53
C ALA A 108 -0.72 18.31 -4.90
N GLU A 109 0.36 18.49 -5.68
CA GLU A 109 0.31 19.11 -7.02
C GLU A 109 0.30 18.07 -8.15
N ILE A 110 0.26 16.77 -7.82
CA ILE A 110 0.29 15.71 -8.82
C ILE A 110 -1.14 15.26 -9.15
N GLU A 111 -1.64 15.71 -10.28
CA GLU A 111 -2.98 15.37 -10.74
C GLU A 111 -3.04 14.00 -11.43
N GLY A 112 -4.14 13.27 -11.22
CA GLY A 112 -4.44 12.01 -11.90
C GLY A 112 -3.53 10.85 -11.50
N ALA A 113 -2.90 10.92 -10.33
CA ALA A 113 -2.12 9.83 -9.75
C ALA A 113 -3.01 8.82 -9.00
N ALA A 114 -2.66 7.54 -9.06
CA ALA A 114 -3.23 6.49 -8.23
C ALA A 114 -2.36 6.24 -6.99
N PHE A 115 -2.99 5.97 -5.85
CA PHE A 115 -2.34 5.71 -4.58
C PHE A 115 -2.81 4.37 -4.02
N LEU A 116 -1.87 3.46 -3.82
CA LEU A 116 -2.08 2.13 -3.28
C LEU A 116 -1.33 2.03 -1.95
N VAL A 117 -2.07 2.06 -0.85
CA VAL A 117 -1.52 2.02 0.52
C VAL A 117 -1.81 0.68 1.13
N THR A 118 -0.78 -0.10 1.43
CA THR A 118 -0.87 -1.40 2.09
C THR A 118 -0.26 -1.33 3.48
N ILE A 119 -1.04 -1.67 4.50
CA ILE A 119 -0.62 -1.71 5.90
C ILE A 119 -0.50 -3.17 6.30
N ILE A 120 0.67 -3.58 6.80
CA ILE A 120 0.95 -4.96 7.21
C ILE A 120 1.44 -4.95 8.65
N THR A 121 0.72 -5.66 9.54
CA THR A 121 1.06 -5.76 10.97
C THR A 121 0.60 -7.10 11.54
N ASP A 122 1.38 -7.70 12.42
CA ASP A 122 0.96 -8.87 13.22
C ASP A 122 0.55 -8.48 14.65
N GLY A 123 0.65 -7.19 14.98
CA GLY A 123 0.46 -6.64 16.32
C GLY A 123 -0.74 -5.71 16.46
N TYR A 124 -1.13 -5.51 17.73
CA TYR A 124 -2.13 -4.50 18.09
C TYR A 124 -1.48 -3.14 18.29
N GLU A 125 -2.23 -2.08 17.95
CA GLU A 125 -1.90 -0.71 18.36
C GLU A 125 -1.66 -0.64 19.88
N ASN A 126 -0.47 -0.25 20.29
CA ASN A 126 -0.12 -0.20 21.74
C ASN A 126 0.85 0.91 22.12
N ALA A 127 1.30 1.75 21.18
CA ALA A 127 2.39 2.71 21.44
C ALA A 127 2.24 4.08 20.75
N SER A 128 1.17 4.33 20.00
CA SER A 128 0.94 5.63 19.35
C SER A 128 0.71 6.76 20.37
N LYS A 129 1.25 7.94 20.07
CA LYS A 129 1.23 9.12 20.95
C LYS A 129 0.64 10.36 20.29
N GLU A 130 0.75 10.48 18.97
CA GLU A 130 0.36 11.68 18.23
C GLU A 130 -0.94 11.49 17.48
N TRP A 131 -1.22 10.25 17.03
CA TRP A 131 -2.40 9.88 16.27
C TRP A 131 -3.26 8.89 17.04
N ASP A 132 -4.57 9.07 16.96
CA ASP A 132 -5.56 8.13 17.47
C ASP A 132 -6.41 7.56 16.32
N SER A 133 -7.26 6.60 16.63
CA SER A 133 -8.12 5.96 15.61
C SER A 133 -9.04 6.95 14.89
N LYS A 134 -9.48 8.03 15.55
CA LYS A 134 -10.38 9.03 14.95
C LYS A 134 -9.66 9.92 13.96
N SER A 135 -8.48 10.40 14.31
CA SER A 135 -7.66 11.25 13.43
C SER A 135 -7.16 10.47 12.21
N VAL A 136 -6.75 9.20 12.39
CA VAL A 136 -6.38 8.29 11.30
C VAL A 136 -7.59 8.01 10.40
N SER A 137 -8.75 7.67 10.97
CA SER A 137 -9.99 7.44 10.22
C SER A 137 -10.37 8.65 9.37
N LYS A 138 -10.31 9.87 9.94
CA LYS A 138 -10.57 11.11 9.21
C LYS A 138 -9.60 11.31 8.04
N LEU A 139 -8.31 11.06 8.26
CA LEU A 139 -7.29 11.15 7.20
C LEU A 139 -7.57 10.16 6.07
N ILE A 140 -7.83 8.90 6.42
CA ILE A 140 -8.12 7.83 5.44
C ILE A 140 -9.38 8.15 4.64
N ASN A 141 -10.47 8.57 5.30
CA ASN A 141 -11.70 8.96 4.59
C ASN A 141 -11.46 10.09 3.59
N ASN A 142 -10.71 11.12 3.99
CA ASN A 142 -10.36 12.20 3.08
C ASN A 142 -9.55 11.70 1.87
N CYS A 143 -8.59 10.80 2.08
CA CYS A 143 -7.82 10.19 0.99
C CYS A 143 -8.69 9.29 0.10
N LYS A 144 -9.58 8.48 0.66
CA LYS A 144 -10.54 7.65 -0.10
C LYS A 144 -11.44 8.51 -0.98
N GLU A 145 -11.91 9.67 -0.48
CA GLU A 145 -12.64 10.64 -1.29
C GLU A 145 -11.83 11.18 -2.48
N GLU A 146 -10.52 11.14 -2.42
CA GLU A 146 -9.59 11.48 -3.49
C GLU A 146 -9.21 10.30 -4.39
N GLY A 147 -9.75 9.10 -4.13
CA GLY A 147 -9.53 7.89 -4.92
C GLY A 147 -8.33 7.03 -4.46
N TRP A 148 -7.84 7.26 -3.23
CA TRP A 148 -6.80 6.40 -2.67
C TRP A 148 -7.35 5.03 -2.30
N MET A 149 -6.61 3.98 -2.63
CA MET A 149 -6.88 2.62 -2.17
C MET A 149 -6.12 2.35 -0.88
N PHE A 150 -6.79 1.74 0.09
CA PHE A 150 -6.19 1.28 1.33
C PHE A 150 -6.49 -0.20 1.52
N SER A 151 -5.47 -1.00 1.81
CA SER A 151 -5.58 -2.36 2.30
C SER A 151 -4.96 -2.50 3.70
N PHE A 152 -5.60 -3.28 4.55
CA PHE A 152 -5.13 -3.59 5.89
C PHE A 152 -4.98 -5.09 6.05
N ILE A 153 -3.76 -5.53 6.26
CA ILE A 153 -3.38 -6.92 6.40
C ILE A 153 -2.91 -7.12 7.82
N GLY A 154 -3.57 -7.97 8.57
CA GLY A 154 -3.24 -8.18 9.96
C GLY A 154 -3.37 -9.63 10.40
N ALA A 155 -2.62 -10.03 11.42
CA ALA A 155 -2.74 -11.34 12.04
C ALA A 155 -3.81 -11.34 13.15
N GLY A 156 -4.57 -12.43 13.25
CA GLY A 156 -5.55 -12.65 14.31
C GLY A 156 -6.96 -12.11 14.05
N GLU A 157 -7.87 -12.46 14.98
CA GLU A 157 -9.32 -12.28 14.79
C GLU A 157 -9.83 -10.82 14.83
N ASP A 158 -9.06 -9.91 15.40
CA ASP A 158 -9.48 -8.51 15.57
C ASP A 158 -9.11 -7.59 14.41
N VAL A 159 -8.47 -8.12 13.36
CA VAL A 159 -8.02 -7.37 12.17
C VAL A 159 -9.14 -6.53 11.57
N VAL A 160 -10.30 -7.15 11.32
CA VAL A 160 -11.47 -6.48 10.73
C VAL A 160 -11.98 -5.37 11.64
N LYS A 161 -11.95 -5.56 12.96
CA LYS A 161 -12.38 -4.54 13.93
C LYS A 161 -11.42 -3.34 13.96
N VAL A 162 -10.11 -3.59 13.92
CA VAL A 162 -9.10 -2.54 13.89
C VAL A 162 -9.20 -1.74 12.59
N ALA A 163 -9.25 -2.41 11.45
CA ALA A 163 -9.41 -1.80 10.14
C ALA A 163 -10.70 -0.96 10.05
N SER A 164 -11.83 -1.47 10.54
CA SER A 164 -13.10 -0.76 10.57
C SER A 164 -13.05 0.53 11.41
N LYS A 165 -12.34 0.52 12.56
CA LYS A 165 -12.16 1.72 13.40
C LYS A 165 -11.42 2.85 12.67
N ILE A 166 -10.58 2.51 11.71
CA ILE A 166 -9.83 3.47 10.88
C ILE A 166 -10.38 3.57 9.45
N SER A 167 -11.62 3.13 9.23
CA SER A 167 -12.35 3.25 7.95
C SER A 167 -11.73 2.50 6.77
N ILE A 168 -11.00 1.41 7.00
CA ILE A 168 -10.50 0.53 5.93
C ILE A 168 -11.42 -0.68 5.81
N THR A 169 -11.89 -0.95 4.58
CA THR A 169 -12.78 -2.07 4.22
C THR A 169 -12.05 -3.21 3.52
N ASN A 170 -11.00 -2.90 2.76
CA ASN A 170 -10.17 -3.93 2.14
C ASN A 170 -9.25 -4.54 3.21
N THR A 171 -9.65 -5.66 3.74
CA THR A 171 -8.95 -6.34 4.85
C THR A 171 -8.59 -7.76 4.48
N MET A 172 -7.42 -8.18 4.93
CA MET A 172 -6.96 -9.56 4.85
C MET A 172 -6.50 -10.02 6.23
N VAL A 173 -7.02 -11.14 6.67
CA VAL A 173 -6.53 -11.83 7.88
C VAL A 173 -5.54 -12.89 7.43
N TRP A 174 -4.35 -12.92 8.03
CA TRP A 174 -3.37 -13.97 7.74
C TRP A 174 -2.92 -14.67 9.01
N GLU A 175 -2.43 -15.89 8.86
CA GLU A 175 -1.76 -16.62 9.92
C GLU A 175 -0.28 -16.20 9.98
N ASN A 176 0.18 -15.83 11.19
CA ASN A 176 1.58 -15.44 11.43
C ASN A 176 2.49 -16.70 11.45
N THR A 177 2.58 -17.35 10.29
CA THR A 177 3.43 -18.50 9.99
C THR A 177 4.17 -18.24 8.68
N SER A 178 5.21 -19.02 8.37
CA SER A 178 5.93 -18.91 7.10
C SER A 178 4.99 -19.08 5.90
N GLU A 179 4.19 -20.15 5.87
CA GLU A 179 3.24 -20.43 4.80
C GLU A 179 2.16 -19.34 4.70
N GLY A 180 1.60 -18.93 5.85
CA GLY A 180 0.58 -17.88 5.90
C GLY A 180 1.12 -16.56 5.34
N THR A 181 2.36 -16.21 5.65
CA THR A 181 3.01 -15.00 5.18
C THR A 181 3.25 -15.04 3.65
N GLU A 182 3.69 -16.16 3.10
CA GLU A 182 3.85 -16.34 1.65
C GLU A 182 2.51 -16.21 0.91
N VAL A 183 1.45 -16.86 1.41
CA VAL A 183 0.09 -16.76 0.83
C VAL A 183 -0.43 -15.32 0.89
N MET A 184 -0.22 -14.63 2.00
CA MET A 184 -0.61 -13.24 2.19
C MET A 184 0.03 -12.33 1.14
N PHE A 185 1.35 -12.37 0.98
CA PHE A 185 2.04 -11.54 -0.02
C PHE A 185 1.63 -11.90 -1.44
N SER A 186 1.45 -13.19 -1.75
CA SER A 186 0.98 -13.64 -3.06
C SER A 186 -0.40 -13.07 -3.38
N THR A 187 -1.34 -13.12 -2.44
CA THR A 187 -2.71 -12.60 -2.58
C THR A 187 -2.71 -11.08 -2.77
N GLU A 188 -1.94 -10.35 -1.96
CA GLU A 188 -1.80 -8.89 -2.10
C GLU A 188 -1.19 -8.50 -3.45
N ASN A 189 -0.15 -9.21 -3.90
CA ASN A 189 0.49 -8.95 -5.19
C ASN A 189 -0.48 -9.18 -6.36
N GLN A 190 -1.32 -10.23 -6.30
CA GLN A 190 -2.33 -10.49 -7.31
C GLN A 190 -3.41 -9.40 -7.34
N ALA A 191 -3.88 -8.94 -6.18
CA ALA A 191 -4.85 -7.86 -6.08
C ALA A 191 -4.30 -6.55 -6.67
N ARG A 192 -3.04 -6.22 -6.33
CA ARG A 192 -2.34 -5.05 -6.87
C ARG A 192 -2.18 -5.11 -8.38
N MET A 193 -1.77 -6.25 -8.90
CA MET A 193 -1.60 -6.46 -10.34
C MET A 193 -2.92 -6.32 -11.08
N ARG A 194 -4.02 -6.92 -10.56
CA ARG A 194 -5.37 -6.75 -11.14
C ARG A 194 -5.81 -5.30 -11.16
N PHE A 195 -5.58 -4.55 -10.07
CA PHE A 195 -5.88 -3.11 -10.06
C PHE A 195 -5.19 -2.37 -11.19
N CYS A 196 -3.91 -2.65 -11.45
CA CYS A 196 -3.14 -2.00 -12.52
C CYS A 196 -3.60 -2.46 -13.92
N GLU A 197 -3.97 -3.73 -14.08
CA GLU A 197 -4.54 -4.27 -15.33
C GLU A 197 -5.90 -3.63 -15.67
N ASP A 198 -6.80 -3.58 -14.68
CA ASP A 198 -8.12 -2.95 -14.85
C ASP A 198 -7.98 -1.46 -15.15
N LEU A 199 -7.03 -0.79 -14.49
CA LEU A 199 -6.72 0.62 -14.76
C LEU A 199 -6.24 0.83 -16.19
N ASP A 200 -5.36 -0.02 -16.69
CA ASP A 200 -4.85 0.04 -18.07
C ASP A 200 -5.98 -0.16 -19.10
N VAL A 201 -6.82 -1.18 -18.89
CA VAL A 201 -7.97 -1.47 -19.75
C VAL A 201 -8.93 -0.28 -19.81
N GLU A 202 -9.29 0.31 -18.67
CA GLU A 202 -10.24 1.44 -18.61
C GLU A 202 -9.64 2.72 -19.25
N ILE A 203 -8.32 2.97 -19.07
CA ILE A 203 -7.65 4.10 -19.71
C ILE A 203 -7.55 3.90 -21.23
N CYS A 204 -7.17 2.70 -21.68
CA CYS A 204 -7.04 2.40 -23.10
C CYS A 204 -8.39 2.35 -23.84
N ALA A 205 -9.49 2.08 -23.12
CA ALA A 205 -10.85 2.09 -23.70
C ALA A 205 -11.39 3.51 -23.97
N CYS A 206 -10.74 4.55 -23.44
CA CYS A 206 -11.15 5.94 -23.66
C CYS A 206 -10.58 6.47 -24.98
N ASP A 207 -11.41 7.11 -25.81
CA ASP A 207 -10.98 7.78 -27.05
C ASP A 207 -10.05 8.99 -26.79
N CYS A 208 -10.06 9.52 -25.57
CA CYS A 208 -9.21 10.60 -25.10
C CYS A 208 -8.73 10.32 -23.66
N MET A 209 -7.62 10.95 -23.27
CA MET A 209 -7.13 10.81 -21.89
C MET A 209 -8.16 11.30 -20.86
N PRO A 210 -8.54 10.45 -19.88
CA PRO A 210 -9.49 10.84 -18.84
C PRO A 210 -9.00 12.06 -18.05
N SER A 211 -9.91 12.95 -17.71
CA SER A 211 -9.66 14.08 -16.81
C SER A 211 -9.26 13.59 -15.40
N ALA A 212 -8.68 14.46 -14.59
CA ALA A 212 -8.34 14.14 -13.20
C ALA A 212 -9.58 13.66 -12.39
N THR A 213 -10.77 14.23 -12.65
CA THR A 213 -12.01 13.83 -12.00
C THR A 213 -12.48 12.44 -12.44
N GLU A 214 -12.39 12.12 -13.73
CA GLU A 214 -12.74 10.78 -14.24
C GLU A 214 -11.78 9.73 -13.70
N LYS A 215 -10.47 10.00 -13.69
CA LYS A 215 -9.47 9.12 -13.07
C LYS A 215 -9.77 8.88 -11.59
N LYS A 216 -10.09 9.93 -10.83
CA LYS A 216 -10.46 9.81 -9.42
C LYS A 216 -11.65 8.88 -9.20
N ASN A 217 -12.71 9.00 -10.01
CA ASN A 217 -13.89 8.13 -9.93
C ASN A 217 -13.54 6.69 -10.31
N LEU A 218 -12.69 6.50 -11.31
CA LEU A 218 -12.18 5.19 -11.68
C LEU A 218 -11.38 4.55 -10.54
N PHE A 219 -10.46 5.30 -9.92
CA PHE A 219 -9.67 4.78 -8.80
C PHE A 219 -10.55 4.35 -7.61
N LYS A 220 -11.61 5.12 -7.28
CA LYS A 220 -12.59 4.72 -6.25
C LYS A 220 -13.26 3.39 -6.61
N LYS A 221 -13.76 3.25 -7.84
CA LYS A 221 -14.40 2.02 -8.34
C LYS A 221 -13.45 0.80 -8.24
N LEU A 222 -12.17 1.00 -8.60
CA LEU A 222 -11.17 -0.08 -8.52
C LEU A 222 -10.79 -0.40 -7.07
N ALA A 223 -10.69 0.61 -6.21
CA ALA A 223 -10.38 0.44 -4.79
C ALA A 223 -11.48 -0.34 -4.04
N ASP A 224 -12.75 -0.12 -4.36
CA ASP A 224 -13.89 -0.80 -3.73
C ASP A 224 -13.91 -2.31 -3.98
N ARG A 225 -13.27 -2.78 -5.05
CA ARG A 225 -13.21 -4.20 -5.44
C ARG A 225 -11.80 -4.80 -5.38
N TYR A 226 -10.90 -4.21 -4.63
CA TYR A 226 -9.49 -4.56 -4.61
C TYR A 226 -9.22 -6.04 -4.30
N TYR A 227 -9.93 -6.61 -3.31
CA TYR A 227 -9.86 -8.03 -2.95
C TYR A 227 -10.98 -8.89 -3.53
N ASP A 228 -11.92 -8.31 -4.28
CA ASP A 228 -12.96 -9.11 -4.92
C ASP A 228 -12.31 -10.00 -6.00
N GLU A 229 -12.32 -11.29 -5.76
CA GLU A 229 -12.02 -12.27 -6.80
C GLU A 229 -13.12 -12.12 -7.86
N GLY A 230 -12.73 -11.64 -9.04
CA GLY A 230 -13.65 -11.29 -10.11
C GLY A 230 -14.72 -12.35 -10.31
N LYS A 231 -15.91 -12.07 -9.81
CA LYS A 231 -17.14 -12.68 -10.31
C LYS A 231 -17.34 -12.12 -11.73
N LYS A 232 -16.75 -12.84 -12.70
CA LYS A 232 -17.12 -12.70 -14.10
C LYS A 232 -18.47 -13.37 -14.35
#